data_f33805f75f6fb7d0bee0c7ec9b72cb04
#
_entry.id   f33805f75f6fb7d0bee0c7ec9b72cb04
#
_cell.length_a   1.000
_cell.length_b   1.000
_cell.length_c   1.000
_cell.angle_alpha   90.00
_cell.angle_beta   90.00
_cell.angle_gamma   90.00
#
_symmetry.space_group_name_H-M   'P 1'
#
loop_
_entity.id
_entity.type
_entity.pdbx_description
1 polymer ?
#
loop_
_entity_poly.entity_id
_entity_poly.type
_entity_poly.pdbx_seq_one_letter_code
_entity_poly.pdbx_strand_id
1 'polypeptide(L)' 'MIKNEAFQIEQEILSGFINNQNLLREYQEKIHPKHFIIKIHQNFYTFLLEMDKKDLVIDPISFMNFNKNRLKDVDGVTYV' A
#
# COMPACT_ATOMS: atom_id res chain seq x y z
N MET A 1 -2.98 18.70 12.63
CA MET A 1 -1.86 18.16 13.20
C MET A 1 -1.05 17.37 12.23
N ILE A 2 0.21 17.24 12.54
CA ILE A 2 1.17 16.62 11.65
C ILE A 2 0.76 15.20 11.27
N LYS A 3 0.28 14.46 12.26
CA LYS A 3 -0.09 13.07 12.04
C LYS A 3 -1.26 12.93 11.08
N ASN A 4 -2.25 13.81 11.22
CA ASN A 4 -3.40 13.78 10.33
C ASN A 4 -3.02 14.19 8.92
N GLU A 5 -2.13 15.15 8.80
CA GLU A 5 -1.66 15.58 7.50
C GLU A 5 -0.86 14.47 6.82
N ALA A 6 -0.01 13.81 7.59
CA ALA A 6 0.77 12.69 7.03
C ALA A 6 -0.14 11.58 6.56
N PHE A 7 -1.16 11.24 7.35
CA PHE A 7 -2.10 10.21 6.97
C PHE A 7 -2.76 10.53 5.65
N GLN A 8 -3.24 11.76 5.51
CA GLN A 8 -3.96 12.16 4.31
C GLN A 8 -3.07 12.19 3.09
N ILE A 9 -1.87 12.74 3.24
CA ILE A 9 -0.92 12.79 2.13
C ILE A 9 -0.53 11.40 1.68
N GLU A 10 -0.22 10.52 2.64
CA GLU A 10 0.18 9.17 2.31
C GLU A 10 -0.96 8.38 1.68
N GLN A 11 -2.17 8.63 2.15
CA GLN A 11 -3.35 7.98 1.58
C GLN A 11 -3.52 8.37 0.11
N GLU A 12 -3.29 9.63 -0.21
CA GLU A 12 -3.40 10.09 -1.58
C GLU A 12 -2.33 9.47 -2.47
N ILE A 13 -1.11 9.35 -1.95
CA ILE A 13 -0.02 8.74 -2.70
C ILE A 13 -0.35 7.29 -2.99
N LEU A 14 -0.79 6.55 -1.99
CA LEU A 14 -1.13 5.14 -2.17
C LEU A 14 -2.31 4.98 -3.11
N SER A 15 -3.29 5.85 -3.00
CA SER A 15 -4.44 5.82 -3.90
C SER A 15 -3.99 6.04 -5.35
N GLY A 16 -3.05 6.94 -5.56
CA GLY A 16 -2.51 7.16 -6.88
C GLY A 16 -1.85 5.91 -7.45
N PHE A 17 -1.10 5.19 -6.62
CA PHE A 17 -0.46 3.96 -7.05
C PHE A 17 -1.49 2.88 -7.37
N ILE A 18 -2.55 2.79 -6.57
CA ILE A 18 -3.60 1.79 -6.79
C ILE A 18 -4.33 2.06 -8.09
N ASN A 19 -4.54 3.32 -8.40
CA ASN A 19 -5.27 3.68 -9.61
C ASN A 19 -4.38 3.74 -10.84
N ASN A 20 -3.07 3.77 -10.66
CA ASN A 20 -2.13 3.86 -11.77
C ASN A 20 -0.89 3.04 -11.46
N GLN A 21 -0.91 1.78 -11.86
CA GLN A 21 0.18 0.86 -11.55
C GLN A 21 1.51 1.29 -12.18
N ASN A 22 1.46 1.98 -13.30
CA ASN A 22 2.67 2.48 -13.91
C ASN A 22 3.36 3.51 -13.04
N LEU A 23 2.58 4.29 -12.32
CA LEU A 23 3.13 5.27 -11.40
C LEU A 23 3.89 4.57 -10.27
N LEU A 24 3.34 3.48 -9.77
CA LEU A 24 4.03 2.68 -8.77
C LEU A 24 5.37 2.20 -9.28
N ARG A 25 5.41 1.68 -10.50
CA ARG A 25 6.64 1.18 -11.09
C ARG A 25 7.66 2.27 -11.24
N GLU A 26 7.22 3.47 -11.54
CA GLU A 26 8.11 4.61 -11.72
C GLU A 26 8.78 5.01 -10.42
N TYR A 27 8.06 4.93 -9.31
CA TYR A 27 8.56 5.41 -8.03
C TYR A 27 9.03 4.32 -7.07
N GLN A 28 8.88 3.04 -7.43
CA GLN A 28 9.18 1.98 -6.48
C GLN A 28 10.63 1.93 -6.04
N GLU A 29 11.54 2.48 -6.86
CA GLU A 29 12.95 2.53 -6.48
C GLU A 29 13.29 3.78 -5.68
N LYS A 30 12.41 4.76 -5.69
CA LYS A 30 12.66 6.03 -5.01
C LYS A 30 11.95 6.10 -3.66
N ILE A 31 10.83 5.41 -3.54
CA ILE A 31 10.03 5.43 -2.32
C ILE A 31 10.04 4.02 -1.71
N HIS A 32 10.45 3.94 -0.46
CA HIS A 32 10.48 2.67 0.26
C HIS A 32 9.44 2.68 1.36
N PRO A 33 8.98 1.49 1.80
CA PRO A 33 7.95 1.45 2.85
C PRO A 33 8.34 2.23 4.09
N LYS A 34 9.62 2.26 4.44
CA LYS A 34 10.08 2.97 5.63
C LYS A 34 9.89 4.48 5.53
N HIS A 35 9.67 4.99 4.33
CA HIS A 35 9.45 6.43 4.16
C HIS A 35 8.06 6.85 4.61
N PHE A 36 7.15 5.90 4.75
CA PHE A 36 5.82 6.21 5.26
C PHE A 36 5.85 6.31 6.77
N ILE A 37 5.20 7.32 7.29
CA ILE A 37 5.14 7.55 8.74
C ILE A 37 4.10 6.66 9.39
N ILE A 38 2.98 6.47 8.70
CA ILE A 38 1.85 5.71 9.24
C ILE A 38 2.10 4.23 9.01
N LYS A 39 2.08 3.46 10.07
CA LYS A 39 2.43 2.04 10.00
C LYS A 39 1.58 1.26 9.02
N ILE A 40 0.28 1.48 9.05
CA ILE A 40 -0.61 0.75 8.15
C ILE A 40 -0.29 1.10 6.69
N HIS A 41 0.15 2.31 6.43
CA HIS A 41 0.54 2.71 5.08
C HIS A 41 1.83 2.04 4.65
N GLN A 42 2.75 1.82 5.58
CA GLN A 42 3.96 1.06 5.28
C GLN A 42 3.58 -0.34 4.80
N ASN A 43 2.62 -0.94 5.48
CA ASN A 43 2.14 -2.27 5.10
C ASN A 43 1.46 -2.25 3.73
N PHE A 44 0.62 -1.25 3.50
CA PHE A 44 -0.08 -1.12 2.22
C PHE A 44 0.91 -0.98 1.08
N TYR A 45 1.91 -0.14 1.25
CA TYR A 45 2.90 0.06 0.19
C TYR A 45 3.69 -1.22 -0.06
N THR A 46 4.06 -1.91 1.02
CA THR A 46 4.74 -3.20 0.89
C THR A 46 3.90 -4.19 0.09
N PHE A 47 2.60 -4.22 0.36
CA PHE A 47 1.70 -5.12 -0.36
C PHE A 47 1.59 -4.73 -1.82
N LEU A 48 1.55 -3.44 -2.13
CA LEU A 48 1.52 -2.99 -3.52
C LEU A 48 2.77 -3.43 -4.26
N LEU A 49 3.93 -3.29 -3.63
CA LEU A 49 5.19 -3.72 -4.24
C LEU A 49 5.19 -5.23 -4.47
N GLU A 50 4.64 -5.95 -3.52
CA GLU A 50 4.57 -7.40 -3.62
C GLU A 50 3.65 -7.83 -4.77
N MET A 51 2.52 -7.17 -4.91
CA MET A 51 1.60 -7.45 -6.00
C MET A 51 2.26 -7.19 -7.35
N ASP A 52 2.95 -6.07 -7.47
CA ASP A 52 3.61 -5.74 -8.73
C ASP A 52 4.71 -6.74 -9.04
N LYS A 53 5.44 -7.17 -8.04
CA LYS A 53 6.51 -8.15 -8.23
C LYS A 53 5.97 -9.48 -8.72
N LYS A 54 4.75 -9.83 -8.32
CA LYS A 54 4.10 -11.07 -8.74
C LYS A 54 3.32 -10.90 -10.03
N ASP A 55 3.43 -9.74 -10.68
CA ASP A 55 2.71 -9.43 -11.91
C ASP A 55 1.21 -9.46 -11.74
N LEU A 56 0.75 -9.11 -10.56
CA LEU A 56 -0.69 -9.02 -10.32
C LEU A 56 -1.19 -7.65 -10.77
N VAL A 57 -2.42 -7.63 -11.24
CA VAL A 57 -3.07 -6.37 -11.59
C VAL A 57 -3.47 -5.66 -10.30
N ILE A 58 -3.08 -4.40 -10.21
CA ILE A 58 -3.39 -3.59 -9.04
C ILE A 58 -4.57 -2.68 -9.36
N ASP A 59 -5.66 -2.91 -8.69
CA ASP A 59 -6.83 -2.04 -8.70
C ASP A 59 -7.44 -2.08 -7.31
N PRO A 60 -8.40 -1.18 -7.02
CA PRO A 60 -8.92 -1.09 -5.65
C PRO A 60 -9.46 -2.42 -5.11
N ILE A 61 -10.16 -3.18 -5.93
CA ILE A 61 -10.76 -4.42 -5.46
C ILE A 61 -9.69 -5.48 -5.22
N SER A 62 -8.78 -5.63 -6.18
CA SER A 62 -7.69 -6.61 -6.04
C SER A 62 -6.82 -6.29 -4.85
N PHE A 63 -6.51 -5.00 -4.64
CA PHE A 63 -5.69 -4.62 -3.52
C PHE A 63 -6.40 -4.88 -2.19
N MET A 64 -7.69 -4.60 -2.12
CA MET A 64 -8.45 -4.85 -0.90
C MET A 64 -8.42 -6.33 -0.54
N ASN A 65 -8.61 -7.20 -1.53
CA ASN A 65 -8.58 -8.63 -1.28
C ASN A 65 -7.20 -9.11 -0.85
N PHE A 66 -6.16 -8.64 -1.53
CA PHE A 66 -4.81 -9.02 -1.20
C PHE A 66 -4.44 -8.54 0.19
N ASN A 67 -4.77 -7.30 0.50
CA ASN A 67 -4.48 -6.70 1.79
C ASN A 67 -5.17 -7.44 2.92
N LYS A 68 -6.42 -7.80 2.71
CA LYS A 68 -7.19 -8.52 3.72
C LYS A 68 -6.55 -9.86 4.03
N ASN A 69 -6.14 -10.59 3.00
CA ASN A 69 -5.51 -11.90 3.19
C ASN A 69 -4.15 -11.77 3.86
N ARG A 70 -3.37 -10.78 3.46
CA ARG A 70 -2.03 -10.61 4.04
C ARG A 70 -2.08 -10.18 5.49
N LEU A 71 -2.98 -9.28 5.83
CA LEU A 71 -3.11 -8.85 7.22
C LEU A 71 -3.56 -9.99 8.11
N LYS A 72 -4.45 -10.82 7.59
CA LYS A 72 -4.90 -11.99 8.32
C LYS A 72 -3.74 -12.95 8.59
N ASP A 73 -2.90 -13.15 7.60
CA ASP A 73 -1.76 -14.05 7.73
C ASP A 73 -0.74 -13.51 8.73
N VAL A 74 -0.49 -12.21 8.66
CA VAL A 74 0.55 -11.61 9.49
C VAL A 74 0.15 -11.56 10.95
N ASP A 75 -1.06 -11.13 11.23
CA ASP A 75 -1.48 -10.90 12.60
C ASP A 75 -2.29 -12.04 13.20
N GLY A 76 -2.77 -12.92 12.36
CA GLY A 76 -3.67 -13.97 12.84
C GLY A 76 -4.96 -13.40 13.36
N VAL A 77 -5.23 -12.14 13.07
CA VAL A 77 -6.40 -11.44 13.56
C VAL A 77 -7.14 -10.86 12.38
N THR A 78 -8.44 -10.91 12.46
CA THR A 78 -9.26 -10.30 11.44
C THR A 78 -9.08 -8.78 11.49
N TYR A 79 -8.65 -8.24 10.42
CA TYR A 79 -8.46 -6.81 10.30
C TYR A 79 -9.69 -6.22 9.66
N VAL A 80 -10.37 -5.44 10.42
CA VAL A 80 -11.66 -4.92 9.93
C VAL A 80 -11.55 -3.46 9.59
#